data_2be5d1df7aa605f59a36acbefaaa1626
#
_entry.id   2be5d1df7aa605f59a36acbefaaa1626
#
_cell.length_a   1.000
_cell.length_b   1.000
_cell.length_c   1.000
_cell.angle_alpha   90.00
_cell.angle_beta   90.00
_cell.angle_gamma   90.00
#
_symmetry.space_group_name_H-M   'P 1'
#
loop_
_entity.id
_entity.type
_entity.pdbx_description
1 polymer ?
#
loop_
_entity_poly.entity_id
_entity_poly.type
_entity_poly.pdbx_seq_one_letter_code
_entity_poly.pdbx_strand_id
1 'polypeptide(L)'
;MLEAMDEQQQQQVKDQTQALLARQAQEDDIDILPQVTRDDIPPQQSIPSPSLESKALGWNFYAAGTNGLVYHQLVIDWPSIDAESLPYLNLLAQLMTEVGIGKDNYLTIQAKQASVCGSLSAYLSYRGEATDADQLSSYFILSTKGLVSQQAAIVELLKQTLMSARFDEQQRIKELVGQLRSRRQQSVSQAGHSFALGAASQNMSAGANLQFNMSGLQGLLWLQQLDDGLEDNAKLANLCARLTALQEQLSSQGMQLASVAEGQQLKPTQELFTGAFAKHVKPLNGHFSWPYDKAGNANNKPVKQLWTTNTQVNYCARSMPTVSSAHPHAAALVVVGEVLRNGYLHRAVREQGGAYGAGAGQDNNNACFRFYSYRDPRSAETFADFSASLDWILSDQLLQQHLEEAVLGVIGSLDKPGSPAGEALQAYQNQLHGRTPKLRQAFRAAILAVDLPSLRQVVKTYLYDAQPSDAVVAPVALSEEAYFADFTVINV
;
A
#
# COMPACT_ATOMS: atom_id res chain seq x y z
N MET A 1 27.23 28.96 -27.78
CA MET A 1 28.03 29.15 -26.54
C MET A 1 29.51 28.81 -26.75
N LEU A 2 29.87 27.66 -27.30
CA LEU A 2 31.28 27.29 -27.57
C LEU A 2 32.00 28.23 -28.55
N GLU A 3 31.31 28.75 -29.55
CA GLU A 3 31.88 29.69 -30.58
C GLU A 3 32.16 31.10 -30.03
N ALA A 4 31.71 31.40 -28.80
CA ALA A 4 31.92 32.69 -28.16
C ALA A 4 33.01 32.67 -27.06
N MET A 5 33.68 31.51 -26.87
CA MET A 5 34.74 31.32 -25.88
C MET A 5 36.13 31.54 -26.50
N ASP A 6 36.99 32.29 -25.80
CA ASP A 6 38.40 32.34 -26.15
C ASP A 6 39.14 31.03 -25.82
N GLU A 7 40.37 30.88 -26.35
CA GLU A 7 41.16 29.67 -26.15
C GLU A 7 41.41 29.35 -24.65
N GLN A 8 41.60 30.37 -23.82
CA GLN A 8 41.84 30.21 -22.40
C GLN A 8 40.58 29.68 -21.67
N GLN A 9 39.40 30.19 -22.02
CA GLN A 9 38.11 29.72 -21.51
C GLN A 9 37.82 28.30 -21.95
N GLN A 10 38.11 27.95 -23.22
CA GLN A 10 37.94 26.58 -23.74
C GLN A 10 38.85 25.59 -23.00
N GLN A 11 40.12 25.98 -22.72
CA GLN A 11 41.02 25.14 -21.97
C GLN A 11 40.60 24.96 -20.54
N GLN A 12 40.10 26.01 -19.89
CA GLN A 12 39.57 25.94 -18.52
C GLN A 12 38.36 24.98 -18.42
N VAL A 13 37.46 24.98 -19.41
CA VAL A 13 36.33 24.03 -19.46
C VAL A 13 36.81 22.61 -19.62
N LYS A 14 37.82 22.37 -20.47
CA LYS A 14 38.42 21.04 -20.65
C LYS A 14 39.08 20.53 -19.37
N ASP A 15 39.83 21.38 -18.68
CA ASP A 15 40.49 21.03 -17.43
C ASP A 15 39.49 20.73 -16.33
N GLN A 16 38.43 21.54 -16.21
CA GLN A 16 37.30 21.29 -15.28
C GLN A 16 36.58 19.98 -15.59
N THR A 17 36.35 19.69 -16.89
CA THR A 17 35.68 18.44 -17.29
C THR A 17 36.57 17.23 -16.96
N GLN A 18 37.89 17.32 -17.22
CA GLN A 18 38.83 16.26 -16.85
C GLN A 18 38.93 16.07 -15.34
N ALA A 19 38.97 17.16 -14.56
CA ALA A 19 38.97 17.08 -13.11
C ALA A 19 37.65 16.47 -12.56
N LEU A 20 36.52 16.81 -13.15
CA LEU A 20 35.21 16.20 -12.80
C LEU A 20 35.19 14.69 -13.11
N LEU A 21 35.64 14.29 -14.32
CA LEU A 21 35.72 12.88 -14.70
C LEU A 21 36.67 12.09 -13.79
N ALA A 22 37.84 12.69 -13.44
CA ALA A 22 38.77 12.07 -12.51
C ALA A 22 38.17 11.92 -11.10
N ARG A 23 37.42 12.93 -10.63
CA ARG A 23 36.71 12.86 -9.32
C ARG A 23 35.59 11.84 -9.34
N GLN A 24 34.83 11.72 -10.42
CA GLN A 24 33.76 10.72 -10.60
C GLN A 24 34.28 9.29 -10.68
N ALA A 25 35.52 9.11 -11.23
CA ALA A 25 36.18 7.82 -11.28
C ALA A 25 36.95 7.46 -10.00
N GLN A 26 37.08 8.39 -9.06
CA GLN A 26 37.77 8.15 -7.80
C GLN A 26 36.89 7.25 -6.92
N GLU A 27 37.39 6.07 -6.60
CA GLU A 27 36.83 5.21 -5.58
C GLU A 27 37.31 5.71 -4.21
N ASP A 28 36.36 6.07 -3.35
CA ASP A 28 36.67 6.43 -1.97
C ASP A 28 37.03 5.16 -1.18
N ASP A 29 37.95 5.29 -0.24
CA ASP A 29 38.37 4.18 0.63
C ASP A 29 37.21 3.81 1.58
N ILE A 30 36.55 2.69 1.29
CA ILE A 30 35.37 2.21 2.04
C ILE A 30 35.77 1.76 3.45
N ASP A 31 37.01 1.40 3.68
CA ASP A 31 37.49 0.93 4.99
C ASP A 31 37.59 2.04 6.05
N ILE A 32 37.46 3.31 5.64
CA ILE A 32 37.35 4.47 6.56
C ILE A 32 36.00 4.49 7.28
N LEU A 33 34.95 3.94 6.69
CA LEU A 33 33.60 3.96 7.26
C LEU A 33 33.39 2.78 8.22
N PRO A 34 32.69 2.98 9.36
CA PRO A 34 32.28 1.85 10.19
C PRO A 34 31.44 0.88 9.36
N GLN A 35 31.86 -0.38 9.31
CA GLN A 35 31.13 -1.42 8.59
C GLN A 35 30.13 -2.06 9.57
N VAL A 36 28.86 -2.11 9.16
CA VAL A 36 27.81 -2.86 9.82
C VAL A 36 27.63 -4.19 9.11
N THR A 37 27.58 -5.26 9.86
CA THR A 37 27.44 -6.63 9.38
C THR A 37 26.16 -7.28 9.92
N ARG A 38 25.82 -8.48 9.44
CA ARG A 38 24.68 -9.24 9.99
C ARG A 38 24.84 -9.57 11.48
N ASP A 39 26.09 -9.67 11.98
CA ASP A 39 26.38 -9.98 13.38
C ASP A 39 26.04 -8.83 14.34
N ASP A 40 25.97 -7.60 13.82
CA ASP A 40 25.57 -6.42 14.58
C ASP A 40 24.04 -6.32 14.75
N ILE A 41 23.28 -7.16 14.04
CA ILE A 41 21.81 -7.12 14.04
C ILE A 41 21.28 -7.94 15.23
N PRO A 42 20.43 -7.34 16.11
CA PRO A 42 19.78 -8.09 17.18
C PRO A 42 19.03 -9.31 16.63
N PRO A 43 19.17 -10.52 17.23
CA PRO A 43 18.55 -11.73 16.71
C PRO A 43 17.01 -11.68 16.70
N GLN A 44 16.42 -10.86 17.57
CA GLN A 44 14.97 -10.72 17.71
C GLN A 44 14.55 -9.26 17.65
N GLN A 45 13.44 -9.00 16.95
CA GLN A 45 12.76 -7.72 16.97
C GLN A 45 11.80 -7.65 18.17
N SER A 46 11.76 -6.52 18.87
CA SER A 46 10.72 -6.26 19.86
C SER A 46 9.39 -5.98 19.14
N ILE A 47 8.39 -6.77 19.43
CA ILE A 47 7.03 -6.61 18.88
C ILE A 47 6.09 -6.28 20.03
N PRO A 48 5.39 -5.12 20.00
CA PRO A 48 4.42 -4.78 21.03
C PRO A 48 3.33 -5.84 21.20
N SER A 49 2.98 -6.15 22.46
CA SER A 49 1.88 -7.02 22.82
C SER A 49 0.84 -6.25 23.65
N PRO A 50 -0.43 -6.67 23.66
CA PRO A 50 -1.43 -6.04 24.50
C PRO A 50 -1.04 -6.08 25.97
N SER A 51 -1.17 -4.95 26.67
CA SER A 51 -0.93 -4.82 28.12
C SER A 51 -2.20 -5.13 28.93
N LEU A 52 -3.36 -5.03 28.29
CA LEU A 52 -4.66 -5.37 28.84
C LEU A 52 -5.53 -5.95 27.72
N GLU A 53 -6.14 -7.10 27.96
CA GLU A 53 -7.04 -7.76 27.01
C GLU A 53 -8.41 -8.00 27.64
N SER A 54 -9.45 -7.79 26.87
CA SER A 54 -10.79 -8.28 27.16
C SER A 54 -11.12 -9.42 26.22
N LYS A 55 -10.71 -10.64 26.57
CA LYS A 55 -10.88 -11.83 25.70
C LYS A 55 -12.34 -12.07 25.31
N ALA A 56 -13.29 -11.82 26.22
CA ALA A 56 -14.71 -11.98 25.96
C ALA A 56 -15.25 -11.03 24.88
N LEU A 57 -14.62 -9.86 24.73
CA LEU A 57 -14.99 -8.82 23.77
C LEU A 57 -14.03 -8.73 22.58
N GLY A 58 -12.92 -9.48 22.59
CA GLY A 58 -11.88 -9.39 21.56
C GLY A 58 -11.14 -8.06 21.54
N TRP A 59 -11.07 -7.33 22.67
CA TRP A 59 -10.48 -5.99 22.74
C TRP A 59 -9.06 -6.03 23.24
N ASN A 60 -8.20 -5.24 22.60
CA ASN A 60 -6.77 -5.18 22.86
C ASN A 60 -6.34 -3.76 23.22
N PHE A 61 -5.72 -3.59 24.37
CA PHE A 61 -5.24 -2.31 24.87
C PHE A 61 -3.72 -2.37 25.04
N TYR A 62 -3.03 -1.42 24.42
CA TYR A 62 -1.58 -1.32 24.44
C TYR A 62 -1.14 -0.13 25.28
N ALA A 63 -0.26 -0.39 26.26
CA ALA A 63 0.42 0.68 26.99
C ALA A 63 1.59 1.20 26.16
N ALA A 64 1.59 2.48 25.86
CA ALA A 64 2.69 3.13 25.15
C ALA A 64 2.84 4.58 25.58
N GLY A 65 4.04 5.14 25.42
CA GLY A 65 4.33 6.55 25.68
C GLY A 65 3.68 7.43 24.61
N THR A 66 2.44 7.87 24.84
CA THR A 66 1.64 8.63 23.87
C THR A 66 1.58 10.12 24.18
N ASN A 67 2.21 10.58 25.25
CA ASN A 67 2.24 11.98 25.68
C ASN A 67 0.85 12.61 25.76
N GLY A 68 -0.08 11.95 26.47
CA GLY A 68 -1.46 12.42 26.69
C GLY A 68 -2.39 12.25 25.49
N LEU A 69 -1.98 11.53 24.44
CA LEU A 69 -2.84 11.14 23.34
C LEU A 69 -3.42 9.74 23.53
N VAL A 70 -4.56 9.50 22.92
CA VAL A 70 -5.20 8.19 22.78
C VAL A 70 -5.45 7.91 21.32
N TYR A 71 -5.31 6.63 20.96
CA TYR A 71 -5.54 6.14 19.59
C TYR A 71 -6.51 4.96 19.68
N HIS A 72 -7.56 4.99 18.87
CA HIS A 72 -8.57 3.94 18.87
C HIS A 72 -8.86 3.49 17.46
N GLN A 73 -9.00 2.18 17.26
CA GLN A 73 -9.48 1.56 16.04
C GLN A 73 -10.64 0.61 16.38
N LEU A 74 -11.83 0.92 15.89
CA LEU A 74 -12.90 -0.06 15.78
C LEU A 74 -12.70 -0.84 14.50
N VAL A 75 -12.58 -2.14 14.64
CA VAL A 75 -12.41 -3.09 13.54
C VAL A 75 -13.70 -3.87 13.38
N ILE A 76 -14.30 -3.81 12.23
CA ILE A 76 -15.66 -4.28 11.95
C ILE A 76 -15.59 -5.22 10.74
N ASP A 77 -16.28 -6.37 10.81
CA ASP A 77 -16.42 -7.24 9.67
C ASP A 77 -17.11 -6.54 8.49
N TRP A 78 -16.73 -6.90 7.29
CA TRP A 78 -17.51 -6.48 6.13
C TRP A 78 -18.90 -7.13 6.17
N PRO A 79 -19.95 -6.39 5.79
CA PRO A 79 -21.26 -6.99 5.63
C PRO A 79 -21.22 -8.02 4.49
N SER A 80 -22.14 -9.00 4.55
CA SER A 80 -22.31 -9.94 3.45
C SER A 80 -22.95 -9.24 2.26
N ILE A 81 -22.13 -8.83 1.31
CA ILE A 81 -22.53 -8.08 0.11
C ILE A 81 -21.96 -8.76 -1.14
N ASP A 82 -22.59 -8.54 -2.28
CA ASP A 82 -22.10 -8.99 -3.57
C ASP A 82 -20.90 -8.17 -4.08
N ALA A 83 -20.26 -8.67 -5.12
CA ALA A 83 -19.10 -8.01 -5.73
C ALA A 83 -19.42 -6.61 -6.27
N GLU A 84 -20.64 -6.38 -6.78
CA GLU A 84 -21.07 -5.09 -7.32
C GLU A 84 -21.27 -4.04 -6.23
N SER A 85 -21.49 -4.46 -5.00
CA SER A 85 -21.67 -3.57 -3.83
C SER A 85 -20.34 -3.15 -3.20
N LEU A 86 -19.24 -3.84 -3.44
CA LEU A 86 -17.94 -3.54 -2.83
C LEU A 86 -17.39 -2.14 -3.14
N PRO A 87 -17.45 -1.61 -4.37
CA PRO A 87 -17.03 -0.23 -4.63
C PRO A 87 -17.81 0.78 -3.79
N TYR A 88 -19.10 0.50 -3.49
CA TYR A 88 -19.92 1.36 -2.62
C TYR A 88 -19.53 1.23 -1.13
N LEU A 89 -19.06 0.06 -0.69
CA LEU A 89 -18.50 -0.08 0.66
C LEU A 89 -17.22 0.74 0.81
N ASN A 90 -16.37 0.74 -0.21
CA ASN A 90 -15.20 1.61 -0.25
C ASN A 90 -15.57 3.09 -0.27
N LEU A 91 -16.60 3.46 -1.04
CA LEU A 91 -17.13 4.83 -1.05
C LEU A 91 -17.70 5.21 0.32
N LEU A 92 -18.48 4.32 0.98
CA LEU A 92 -18.97 4.53 2.33
C LEU A 92 -17.83 4.86 3.30
N ALA A 93 -16.72 4.12 3.26
CA ALA A 93 -15.55 4.40 4.09
C ALA A 93 -14.97 5.80 3.82
N GLN A 94 -14.96 6.24 2.57
CA GLN A 94 -14.44 7.57 2.20
C GLN A 94 -15.37 8.72 2.63
N LEU A 95 -16.67 8.48 2.70
CA LEU A 95 -17.68 9.52 2.96
C LEU A 95 -18.18 9.57 4.40
N MET A 96 -18.16 8.44 5.13
CA MET A 96 -18.80 8.28 6.44
C MET A 96 -18.39 9.33 7.48
N THR A 97 -17.16 9.82 7.41
CA THR A 97 -16.64 10.82 8.36
C THR A 97 -16.84 12.27 7.90
N GLU A 98 -17.43 12.48 6.71
CA GLU A 98 -17.61 13.78 6.07
C GLU A 98 -19.09 14.23 5.97
N VAL A 99 -19.99 13.43 6.54
CA VAL A 99 -21.45 13.62 6.46
C VAL A 99 -22.04 13.98 7.81
N GLY A 100 -23.32 14.34 7.84
CA GLY A 100 -24.07 14.60 9.07
C GLY A 100 -24.25 13.34 9.92
N ILE A 101 -24.54 13.52 11.21
CA ILE A 101 -24.80 12.45 12.18
C ILE A 101 -26.06 12.76 12.95
N GLY A 102 -27.02 11.85 12.97
CA GLY A 102 -28.26 11.99 13.71
C GLY A 102 -29.07 13.22 13.26
N LYS A 103 -29.19 14.25 14.10
CA LYS A 103 -29.89 15.51 13.78
C LYS A 103 -28.98 16.59 13.25
N ASP A 104 -27.66 16.43 13.42
CA ASP A 104 -26.66 17.43 13.06
C ASP A 104 -26.25 17.27 11.61
N ASN A 105 -26.17 18.38 10.88
CA ASN A 105 -25.67 18.38 9.52
C ASN A 105 -24.14 18.27 9.49
N TYR A 106 -23.58 18.06 8.28
CA TYR A 106 -22.14 17.87 8.12
C TYR A 106 -21.29 19.02 8.64
N LEU A 107 -21.72 20.29 8.53
CA LEU A 107 -20.98 21.45 9.04
C LEU A 107 -20.85 21.41 10.56
N THR A 108 -21.94 21.09 11.25
CA THR A 108 -21.96 20.94 12.72
C THR A 108 -21.06 19.79 13.15
N ILE A 109 -21.10 18.68 12.43
CA ILE A 109 -20.27 17.51 12.73
C ILE A 109 -18.79 17.77 12.48
N GLN A 110 -18.41 18.45 11.41
CA GLN A 110 -17.01 18.83 11.16
C GLN A 110 -16.47 19.75 12.26
N ALA A 111 -17.26 20.74 12.69
CA ALA A 111 -16.88 21.60 13.82
C ALA A 111 -16.72 20.79 15.13
N LYS A 112 -17.62 19.84 15.40
CA LYS A 112 -17.52 18.91 16.53
C LYS A 112 -16.30 18.04 16.46
N GLN A 113 -16.01 17.43 15.31
CA GLN A 113 -14.79 16.62 15.08
C GLN A 113 -13.53 17.43 15.38
N ALA A 114 -13.42 18.64 14.82
CA ALA A 114 -12.27 19.52 15.03
C ALA A 114 -12.05 19.91 16.49
N SER A 115 -13.12 19.99 17.30
CA SER A 115 -13.04 20.31 18.73
C SER A 115 -12.75 19.09 19.63
N VAL A 116 -13.07 17.87 19.16
CA VAL A 116 -13.04 16.64 19.97
C VAL A 116 -11.81 15.80 19.69
N CYS A 117 -11.43 15.65 18.43
CA CYS A 117 -10.34 14.73 18.04
C CYS A 117 -9.36 15.37 17.05
N GLY A 118 -8.12 14.87 17.06
CA GLY A 118 -7.08 15.29 16.10
C GLY A 118 -7.25 14.64 14.72
N SER A 119 -7.95 13.52 14.64
CA SER A 119 -8.37 12.89 13.39
C SER A 119 -9.48 11.88 13.62
N LEU A 120 -10.35 11.73 12.63
CA LEU A 120 -11.32 10.66 12.50
C LEU A 120 -11.30 10.20 11.04
N SER A 121 -11.14 8.91 10.79
CA SER A 121 -11.06 8.34 9.44
C SER A 121 -11.67 6.96 9.40
N ALA A 122 -12.19 6.59 8.23
CA ALA A 122 -12.62 5.22 7.96
C ALA A 122 -11.94 4.70 6.69
N TYR A 123 -11.59 3.41 6.67
CA TYR A 123 -10.95 2.77 5.54
C TYR A 123 -11.17 1.25 5.56
N LEU A 124 -10.95 0.63 4.40
CA LEU A 124 -10.98 -0.82 4.26
C LEU A 124 -9.57 -1.38 4.42
N SER A 125 -9.44 -2.42 5.24
CA SER A 125 -8.21 -3.19 5.42
C SER A 125 -8.47 -4.62 4.96
N TYR A 126 -7.76 -5.05 3.92
CA TYR A 126 -7.84 -6.43 3.42
C TYR A 126 -6.47 -6.92 2.97
N ARG A 127 -6.19 -8.19 3.19
CA ARG A 127 -4.92 -8.82 2.82
C ARG A 127 -5.15 -10.29 2.51
N GLY A 128 -4.36 -10.84 1.57
CA GLY A 128 -4.25 -12.28 1.41
C GLY A 128 -3.71 -12.93 2.69
N GLU A 129 -4.14 -14.13 3.02
CA GLU A 129 -3.58 -14.87 4.15
C GLU A 129 -2.09 -15.20 3.94
N ALA A 130 -1.38 -15.43 5.04
CA ALA A 130 0.05 -15.69 4.98
C ALA A 130 0.42 -16.93 4.17
N THR A 131 -0.46 -17.93 4.16
CA THR A 131 -0.30 -19.22 3.45
C THR A 131 -0.93 -19.24 2.07
N ASP A 132 -1.95 -18.41 1.84
CA ASP A 132 -2.70 -18.36 0.57
C ASP A 132 -3.15 -16.92 0.27
N ALA A 133 -2.56 -16.32 -0.76
CA ALA A 133 -2.87 -14.94 -1.16
C ALA A 133 -4.28 -14.78 -1.77
N ASP A 134 -4.95 -15.86 -2.12
CA ASP A 134 -6.31 -15.84 -2.68
C ASP A 134 -7.40 -15.92 -1.59
N GLN A 135 -7.04 -16.30 -0.37
CA GLN A 135 -7.91 -16.20 0.80
C GLN A 135 -7.73 -14.83 1.46
N LEU A 136 -8.81 -14.06 1.57
CA LEU A 136 -8.74 -12.70 2.08
C LEU A 136 -9.23 -12.59 3.52
N SER A 137 -8.45 -11.96 4.37
CA SER A 137 -8.94 -11.36 5.61
C SER A 137 -9.28 -9.90 5.36
N SER A 138 -10.48 -9.46 5.78
CA SER A 138 -10.99 -8.13 5.43
C SER A 138 -11.80 -7.50 6.54
N TYR A 139 -11.57 -6.21 6.75
CA TYR A 139 -12.18 -5.44 7.81
C TYR A 139 -12.47 -4.00 7.36
N PHE A 140 -13.55 -3.43 7.91
CA PHE A 140 -13.80 -2.00 7.90
C PHE A 140 -13.23 -1.40 9.19
N ILE A 141 -12.41 -0.36 9.07
CA ILE A 141 -11.74 0.24 10.21
C ILE A 141 -12.19 1.68 10.37
N LEU A 142 -12.70 2.01 11.56
CA LEU A 142 -12.96 3.38 11.98
C LEU A 142 -11.91 3.77 13.01
N SER A 143 -11.05 4.74 12.66
CA SER A 143 -9.85 5.10 13.41
C SER A 143 -9.91 6.54 13.87
N THR A 144 -9.48 6.80 15.11
CA THR A 144 -9.38 8.14 15.66
C THR A 144 -8.16 8.30 16.56
N LYS A 145 -7.72 9.54 16.72
CA LYS A 145 -6.75 9.96 17.74
C LYS A 145 -7.19 11.28 18.35
N GLY A 146 -6.85 11.50 19.61
CA GLY A 146 -7.13 12.76 20.29
C GLY A 146 -6.52 12.82 21.68
N LEU A 147 -6.87 13.86 22.43
CA LEU A 147 -6.37 14.04 23.79
C LEU A 147 -7.13 13.14 24.77
N VAL A 148 -6.43 12.63 25.77
CA VAL A 148 -7.03 11.86 26.89
C VAL A 148 -8.18 12.64 27.55
N SER A 149 -8.05 13.96 27.70
CA SER A 149 -9.09 14.81 28.30
C SER A 149 -10.42 14.82 27.52
N GLN A 150 -10.39 14.47 26.22
CA GLN A 150 -11.55 14.40 25.34
C GLN A 150 -12.04 12.95 25.10
N GLN A 151 -11.47 11.97 25.79
CA GLN A 151 -11.67 10.57 25.46
C GLN A 151 -13.15 10.14 25.49
N ALA A 152 -13.92 10.60 26.44
CA ALA A 152 -15.36 10.28 26.51
C ALA A 152 -16.12 10.83 25.29
N ALA A 153 -15.82 12.06 24.88
CA ALA A 153 -16.41 12.67 23.68
C ALA A 153 -15.95 11.98 22.39
N ILE A 154 -14.70 11.51 22.34
CA ILE A 154 -14.15 10.73 21.20
C ILE A 154 -14.91 9.40 21.07
N VAL A 155 -15.09 8.66 22.15
CA VAL A 155 -15.81 7.37 22.15
C VAL A 155 -17.27 7.55 21.70
N GLU A 156 -17.93 8.60 22.19
CA GLU A 156 -19.29 8.92 21.76
C GLU A 156 -19.35 9.31 20.28
N LEU A 157 -18.40 10.10 19.80
CA LEU A 157 -18.29 10.49 18.38
C LEU A 157 -18.07 9.26 17.49
N LEU A 158 -17.18 8.33 17.87
CA LEU A 158 -16.98 7.06 17.16
C LEU A 158 -18.28 6.27 17.05
N LYS A 159 -19.00 6.15 18.19
CA LYS A 159 -20.28 5.44 18.23
C LYS A 159 -21.32 6.10 17.33
N GLN A 160 -21.48 7.41 17.42
CA GLN A 160 -22.43 8.17 16.61
C GLN A 160 -22.09 8.08 15.12
N THR A 161 -20.80 8.16 14.75
CA THR A 161 -20.34 8.00 13.35
C THR A 161 -20.71 6.62 12.82
N LEU A 162 -20.48 5.55 13.57
CA LEU A 162 -20.79 4.19 13.13
C LEU A 162 -22.30 3.95 13.04
N MET A 163 -23.06 4.40 14.05
CA MET A 163 -24.47 4.02 14.21
C MET A 163 -25.47 4.99 13.58
N SER A 164 -25.07 6.25 13.33
CA SER A 164 -26.00 7.33 13.00
C SER A 164 -25.49 8.28 11.92
N ALA A 165 -24.43 7.91 11.18
CA ALA A 165 -24.03 8.66 9.98
C ALA A 165 -25.20 8.67 8.99
N ARG A 166 -25.46 9.83 8.36
CA ARG A 166 -26.62 10.00 7.50
C ARG A 166 -26.19 10.43 6.08
N PHE A 167 -26.88 9.87 5.10
CA PHE A 167 -26.55 10.06 3.68
C PHE A 167 -27.72 10.74 2.91
N ASP A 168 -28.58 11.48 3.60
CA ASP A 168 -29.72 12.20 3.03
C ASP A 168 -29.37 13.63 2.58
N GLU A 169 -28.18 14.14 2.92
CA GLU A 169 -27.65 15.42 2.44
C GLU A 169 -27.13 15.27 1.00
N GLN A 170 -28.05 15.06 0.03
CA GLN A 170 -27.76 14.68 -1.36
C GLN A 170 -26.71 15.58 -2.01
N GLN A 171 -26.85 16.90 -1.89
CA GLN A 171 -25.90 17.85 -2.47
C GLN A 171 -24.49 17.65 -1.90
N ARG A 172 -24.38 17.40 -0.59
CA ARG A 172 -23.10 17.11 0.07
C ARG A 172 -22.47 15.81 -0.45
N ILE A 173 -23.27 14.75 -0.64
CA ILE A 173 -22.81 13.48 -1.20
C ILE A 173 -22.25 13.69 -2.61
N LYS A 174 -22.95 14.42 -3.47
CA LYS A 174 -22.51 14.74 -4.83
C LYS A 174 -21.19 15.50 -4.81
N GLU A 175 -21.05 16.52 -3.98
CA GLU A 175 -19.79 17.29 -3.81
C GLU A 175 -18.63 16.40 -3.38
N LEU A 176 -18.84 15.52 -2.41
CA LEU A 176 -17.80 14.62 -1.91
C LEU A 176 -17.34 13.61 -2.97
N VAL A 177 -18.26 13.07 -3.76
CA VAL A 177 -17.94 12.16 -4.89
C VAL A 177 -17.10 12.90 -5.94
N GLY A 178 -17.49 14.10 -6.34
CA GLY A 178 -16.72 14.93 -7.28
C GLY A 178 -15.33 15.29 -6.75
N GLN A 179 -15.20 15.64 -5.47
CA GLN A 179 -13.91 15.89 -4.82
C GLN A 179 -13.05 14.63 -4.79
N LEU A 180 -13.63 13.46 -4.50
CA LEU A 180 -12.92 12.18 -4.49
C LEU A 180 -12.41 11.83 -5.88
N ARG A 181 -13.25 11.99 -6.92
CA ARG A 181 -12.86 11.83 -8.34
C ARG A 181 -11.67 12.72 -8.68
N SER A 182 -11.76 14.01 -8.41
CA SER A 182 -10.71 14.98 -8.72
C SER A 182 -9.39 14.62 -8.03
N ARG A 183 -9.41 14.26 -6.76
CA ARG A 183 -8.22 13.82 -6.00
C ARG A 183 -7.60 12.57 -6.60
N ARG A 184 -8.42 11.56 -6.98
CA ARG A 184 -7.93 10.32 -7.58
C ARG A 184 -7.33 10.54 -8.96
N GLN A 185 -7.97 11.38 -9.81
CA GLN A 185 -7.41 11.74 -11.12
C GLN A 185 -6.05 12.43 -10.99
N GLN A 186 -5.91 13.38 -10.07
CA GLN A 186 -4.62 14.03 -9.80
C GLN A 186 -3.57 13.03 -9.31
N SER A 187 -3.96 12.05 -8.50
CA SER A 187 -3.03 11.04 -7.98
C SER A 187 -2.46 10.12 -9.07
N VAL A 188 -3.16 9.92 -10.19
CA VAL A 188 -2.64 9.14 -11.33
C VAL A 188 -1.38 9.77 -11.89
N SER A 189 -1.34 11.09 -12.09
CA SER A 189 -0.16 11.80 -12.59
C SER A 189 0.96 11.91 -11.55
N GLN A 190 0.63 11.90 -10.24
CA GLN A 190 1.62 12.04 -9.16
C GLN A 190 2.26 10.71 -8.76
N ALA A 191 1.48 9.64 -8.74
CA ALA A 191 1.86 8.30 -8.28
C ALA A 191 1.56 7.22 -9.34
N GLY A 192 1.74 7.54 -10.62
CA GLY A 192 1.39 6.66 -11.76
C GLY A 192 2.04 5.28 -11.67
N HIS A 193 3.23 5.16 -11.09
CA HIS A 193 3.88 3.87 -10.85
C HIS A 193 3.05 2.93 -9.96
N SER A 194 2.37 3.46 -8.93
CA SER A 194 1.51 2.64 -8.07
C SER A 194 0.27 2.15 -8.81
N PHE A 195 -0.30 2.97 -9.68
CA PHE A 195 -1.42 2.59 -10.54
C PHE A 195 -1.01 1.58 -11.62
N ALA A 196 0.16 1.78 -12.24
CA ALA A 196 0.72 0.83 -13.20
C ALA A 196 1.01 -0.53 -12.54
N LEU A 197 1.60 -0.53 -11.32
CA LEU A 197 1.82 -1.75 -10.53
C LEU A 197 0.49 -2.46 -10.22
N GLY A 198 -0.55 -1.72 -9.82
CA GLY A 198 -1.88 -2.29 -9.58
C GLY A 198 -2.46 -2.94 -10.84
N ALA A 199 -2.32 -2.29 -11.99
CA ALA A 199 -2.78 -2.81 -13.28
C ALA A 199 -1.98 -4.05 -13.71
N ALA A 200 -0.65 -4.03 -13.60
CA ALA A 200 0.19 -5.19 -13.90
C ALA A 200 -0.08 -6.38 -12.97
N SER A 201 -0.45 -6.12 -11.70
CA SER A 201 -0.66 -7.17 -10.70
C SER A 201 -2.11 -7.68 -10.63
N GLN A 202 -3.07 -7.12 -11.38
CA GLN A 202 -4.50 -7.37 -11.21
C GLN A 202 -4.91 -8.85 -11.26
N ASN A 203 -4.13 -9.69 -11.93
CA ASN A 203 -4.39 -11.12 -12.08
C ASN A 203 -3.46 -12.00 -11.21
N MET A 204 -2.70 -11.43 -10.26
CA MET A 204 -1.75 -12.19 -9.46
C MET A 204 -2.40 -12.89 -8.27
N SER A 205 -3.42 -12.27 -7.67
CA SER A 205 -4.19 -12.81 -6.54
C SER A 205 -5.57 -12.18 -6.43
N ALA A 206 -6.43 -12.79 -5.61
CA ALA A 206 -7.72 -12.22 -5.25
C ALA A 206 -7.59 -10.82 -4.64
N GLY A 207 -6.59 -10.61 -3.78
CA GLY A 207 -6.31 -9.31 -3.17
C GLY A 207 -5.87 -8.25 -4.17
N ALA A 208 -4.99 -8.60 -5.10
CA ALA A 208 -4.54 -7.70 -6.16
C ALA A 208 -5.70 -7.30 -7.10
N ASN A 209 -6.53 -8.27 -7.47
CA ASN A 209 -7.72 -8.04 -8.29
C ASN A 209 -8.72 -7.12 -7.59
N LEU A 210 -9.01 -7.40 -6.33
CA LEU A 210 -9.87 -6.56 -5.51
C LEU A 210 -9.34 -5.11 -5.42
N GLN A 211 -8.05 -4.95 -5.15
CA GLN A 211 -7.41 -3.63 -5.08
C GLN A 211 -7.52 -2.86 -6.41
N PHE A 212 -7.27 -3.52 -7.53
CA PHE A 212 -7.38 -2.92 -8.86
C PHE A 212 -8.80 -2.41 -9.14
N ASN A 213 -9.83 -3.21 -8.78
CA ASN A 213 -11.23 -2.87 -8.99
C ASN A 213 -11.76 -1.80 -8.01
N MET A 214 -11.23 -1.72 -6.79
CA MET A 214 -11.73 -0.78 -5.78
C MET A 214 -10.99 0.55 -5.76
N SER A 215 -9.66 0.53 -5.79
CA SER A 215 -8.82 1.71 -5.61
C SER A 215 -7.81 1.94 -6.73
N GLY A 216 -7.63 0.98 -7.62
CA GLY A 216 -6.80 1.10 -8.81
C GLY A 216 -7.46 1.86 -9.96
N LEU A 217 -6.93 1.68 -11.16
CA LEU A 217 -7.43 2.37 -12.37
C LEU A 217 -8.86 1.97 -12.72
N GLN A 218 -9.25 0.70 -12.56
CA GLN A 218 -10.63 0.27 -12.76
C GLN A 218 -11.58 0.93 -11.75
N GLY A 219 -11.17 1.05 -10.49
CA GLY A 219 -11.94 1.77 -9.47
C GLY A 219 -12.07 3.26 -9.75
N LEU A 220 -11.09 3.88 -10.43
CA LEU A 220 -11.19 5.26 -10.88
C LEU A 220 -12.20 5.40 -12.02
N LEU A 221 -12.18 4.51 -13.02
CA LEU A 221 -13.20 4.50 -14.11
C LEU A 221 -14.61 4.32 -13.54
N TRP A 222 -14.79 3.41 -12.57
CA TRP A 222 -16.07 3.24 -11.89
C TRP A 222 -16.52 4.55 -11.19
N LEU A 223 -15.60 5.23 -10.51
CA LEU A 223 -15.90 6.48 -9.79
C LEU A 223 -16.26 7.62 -10.76
N GLN A 224 -15.60 7.70 -11.92
CA GLN A 224 -15.94 8.65 -12.98
C GLN A 224 -17.36 8.42 -13.51
N GLN A 225 -17.70 7.16 -13.83
CA GLN A 225 -19.04 6.81 -14.31
C GLN A 225 -20.12 7.09 -13.26
N LEU A 226 -19.82 6.82 -11.98
CA LEU A 226 -20.70 7.16 -10.88
C LEU A 226 -20.95 8.66 -10.83
N ASP A 227 -19.89 9.47 -10.76
CA ASP A 227 -19.95 10.93 -10.63
C ASP A 227 -20.72 11.56 -11.83
N ASP A 228 -20.40 11.17 -13.06
CA ASP A 228 -21.11 11.62 -14.27
C ASP A 228 -22.61 11.29 -14.21
N GLY A 229 -22.97 10.19 -13.53
CA GLY A 229 -24.36 9.80 -13.34
C GLY A 229 -25.13 10.63 -12.31
N LEU A 230 -24.44 11.32 -11.37
CA LEU A 230 -25.08 12.03 -10.26
C LEU A 230 -25.74 13.36 -10.62
N GLU A 231 -25.66 13.79 -11.89
CA GLU A 231 -26.51 14.86 -12.44
C GLU A 231 -28.00 14.45 -12.46
N ASP A 232 -28.27 13.16 -12.52
CA ASP A 232 -29.62 12.59 -12.41
C ASP A 232 -30.01 12.44 -10.93
N ASN A 233 -31.02 13.20 -10.50
CA ASN A 233 -31.52 13.18 -9.13
C ASN A 233 -32.00 11.79 -8.67
N ALA A 234 -32.51 10.95 -9.56
CA ALA A 234 -32.95 9.61 -9.19
C ALA A 234 -31.75 8.69 -8.91
N LYS A 235 -30.66 8.81 -9.68
CA LYS A 235 -29.42 8.09 -9.41
C LYS A 235 -28.75 8.57 -8.13
N LEU A 236 -28.75 9.88 -7.86
CA LEU A 236 -28.24 10.45 -6.62
C LEU A 236 -29.04 9.95 -5.40
N ALA A 237 -30.36 9.97 -5.47
CA ALA A 237 -31.20 9.42 -4.41
C ALA A 237 -30.97 7.92 -4.18
N ASN A 238 -30.78 7.14 -5.25
CA ASN A 238 -30.45 5.72 -5.16
C ASN A 238 -29.08 5.49 -4.49
N LEU A 239 -28.05 6.28 -4.85
CA LEU A 239 -26.73 6.22 -4.17
C LEU A 239 -26.88 6.49 -2.67
N CYS A 240 -27.61 7.54 -2.28
CA CYS A 240 -27.84 7.87 -0.87
C CYS A 240 -28.54 6.74 -0.11
N ALA A 241 -29.59 6.15 -0.71
CA ALA A 241 -30.28 4.99 -0.14
C ALA A 241 -29.36 3.77 0.01
N ARG A 242 -28.53 3.50 -0.97
CA ARG A 242 -27.55 2.39 -0.95
C ARG A 242 -26.49 2.58 0.14
N LEU A 243 -25.94 3.80 0.30
CA LEU A 243 -24.97 4.11 1.35
C LEU A 243 -25.62 3.97 2.74
N THR A 244 -26.87 4.41 2.91
CA THR A 244 -27.63 4.23 4.17
C THR A 244 -27.80 2.74 4.49
N ALA A 245 -28.24 1.94 3.55
CA ALA A 245 -28.41 0.50 3.75
C ALA A 245 -27.09 -0.22 4.09
N LEU A 246 -25.98 0.17 3.43
CA LEU A 246 -24.65 -0.38 3.75
C LEU A 246 -24.18 0.02 5.16
N GLN A 247 -24.44 1.26 5.58
CA GLN A 247 -24.11 1.72 6.93
C GLN A 247 -24.90 0.96 8.00
N GLU A 248 -26.19 0.72 7.79
CA GLU A 248 -27.03 -0.08 8.67
C GLU A 248 -26.54 -1.53 8.76
N GLN A 249 -26.20 -2.14 7.63
CA GLN A 249 -25.61 -3.48 7.60
C GLN A 249 -24.27 -3.52 8.34
N LEU A 250 -23.38 -2.55 8.09
CA LEU A 250 -22.07 -2.46 8.74
C LEU A 250 -22.20 -2.33 10.27
N SER A 251 -23.11 -1.49 10.75
CA SER A 251 -23.31 -1.25 12.18
C SER A 251 -23.79 -2.49 12.95
N SER A 252 -24.32 -3.49 12.26
CA SER A 252 -24.81 -4.77 12.81
C SER A 252 -23.75 -5.88 12.83
N GLN A 253 -22.58 -5.67 12.23
CA GLN A 253 -21.53 -6.67 12.10
C GLN A 253 -20.76 -6.92 13.41
N GLY A 254 -19.94 -7.99 13.41
CA GLY A 254 -18.96 -8.24 14.45
C GLY A 254 -17.94 -7.11 14.55
N MET A 255 -17.49 -6.80 15.75
CA MET A 255 -16.51 -5.75 15.95
C MET A 255 -15.53 -6.05 17.09
N GLN A 256 -14.31 -5.56 16.91
CA GLN A 256 -13.24 -5.55 17.92
C GLN A 256 -12.68 -4.14 18.08
N LEU A 257 -11.87 -3.96 19.12
CA LEU A 257 -11.21 -2.70 19.45
C LEU A 257 -9.72 -2.92 19.63
N ALA A 258 -8.93 -2.06 19.02
CA ALA A 258 -7.55 -1.80 19.42
C ALA A 258 -7.44 -0.38 19.96
N SER A 259 -6.82 -0.22 21.13
CA SER A 259 -6.60 1.08 21.75
C SER A 259 -5.18 1.20 22.25
N VAL A 260 -4.56 2.37 22.02
CA VAL A 260 -3.23 2.68 22.51
C VAL A 260 -3.28 3.95 23.35
N ALA A 261 -2.77 3.87 24.57
CA ALA A 261 -2.72 4.98 25.52
C ALA A 261 -1.60 4.73 26.54
N GLU A 262 -1.36 5.70 27.41
CA GLU A 262 -0.51 5.49 28.59
C GLU A 262 -1.12 4.48 29.55
N GLY A 263 -0.28 3.72 30.27
CA GLY A 263 -0.71 2.58 31.09
C GLY A 263 -1.85 2.88 32.07
N GLN A 264 -1.82 4.05 32.73
CA GLN A 264 -2.86 4.47 33.66
C GLN A 264 -4.22 4.75 32.99
N GLN A 265 -4.25 4.93 31.67
CA GLN A 265 -5.47 5.22 30.91
C GLN A 265 -6.17 3.96 30.38
N LEU A 266 -5.54 2.79 30.40
CA LEU A 266 -6.09 1.59 29.78
C LEU A 266 -7.41 1.13 30.40
N LYS A 267 -7.50 1.09 31.75
CA LYS A 267 -8.75 0.72 32.45
C LYS A 267 -9.87 1.72 32.24
N PRO A 268 -9.65 3.04 32.44
CA PRO A 268 -10.66 4.05 32.08
C PRO A 268 -11.14 3.95 30.63
N THR A 269 -10.20 3.70 29.69
CA THR A 269 -10.55 3.50 28.28
C THR A 269 -11.43 2.27 28.08
N GLN A 270 -11.09 1.15 28.70
CA GLN A 270 -11.89 -0.08 28.64
C GLN A 270 -13.31 0.14 29.17
N GLU A 271 -13.46 0.83 30.29
CA GLU A 271 -14.77 1.13 30.90
C GLU A 271 -15.64 2.00 29.97
N LEU A 272 -15.06 3.05 29.35
CA LEU A 272 -15.76 3.90 28.39
C LEU A 272 -16.25 3.11 27.18
N PHE A 273 -15.39 2.30 26.57
CA PHE A 273 -15.77 1.47 25.42
C PHE A 273 -16.78 0.40 25.80
N THR A 274 -16.65 -0.21 26.99
CA THR A 274 -17.63 -1.18 27.49
C THR A 274 -19.02 -0.54 27.64
N GLY A 275 -19.10 0.64 28.22
CA GLY A 275 -20.36 1.39 28.34
C GLY A 275 -20.99 1.74 26.99
N ALA A 276 -20.13 2.09 25.99
CA ALA A 276 -20.61 2.51 24.68
C ALA A 276 -20.98 1.34 23.76
N PHE A 277 -20.22 0.25 23.75
CA PHE A 277 -20.24 -0.77 22.68
C PHE A 277 -20.53 -2.20 23.12
N ALA A 278 -20.52 -2.54 24.44
CA ALA A 278 -20.65 -3.94 24.89
C ALA A 278 -21.87 -4.68 24.32
N LYS A 279 -22.96 -3.97 24.07
CA LYS A 279 -24.18 -4.53 23.47
C LYS A 279 -24.09 -4.81 21.97
N HIS A 280 -23.09 -4.24 21.31
CA HIS A 280 -22.89 -4.33 19.86
C HIS A 280 -21.72 -5.26 19.50
N VAL A 281 -20.94 -5.72 20.49
CA VAL A 281 -19.79 -6.58 20.27
C VAL A 281 -20.23 -7.99 19.87
N LYS A 282 -19.70 -8.45 18.75
CA LYS A 282 -19.79 -9.83 18.28
C LYS A 282 -18.39 -10.26 17.83
N PRO A 283 -18.05 -11.56 17.88
CA PRO A 283 -16.78 -12.04 17.33
C PRO A 283 -16.62 -11.65 15.87
N LEU A 284 -15.40 -11.31 15.47
CA LEU A 284 -15.07 -11.12 14.05
C LEU A 284 -15.02 -12.46 13.33
N ASN A 285 -15.52 -12.50 12.11
CA ASN A 285 -15.33 -13.59 11.17
C ASN A 285 -14.08 -13.39 10.33
N GLY A 286 -13.85 -12.14 9.91
CA GLY A 286 -12.65 -11.71 9.18
C GLY A 286 -12.50 -12.25 7.77
N HIS A 287 -13.30 -13.21 7.35
CA HIS A 287 -13.18 -13.83 6.03
C HIS A 287 -14.10 -13.17 5.01
N PHE A 288 -13.54 -12.90 3.85
CA PHE A 288 -14.28 -12.43 2.69
C PHE A 288 -13.87 -13.22 1.45
N SER A 289 -14.84 -13.83 0.78
CA SER A 289 -14.61 -14.52 -0.48
C SER A 289 -14.87 -13.56 -1.64
N TRP A 290 -13.79 -13.13 -2.28
CA TRP A 290 -13.86 -12.41 -3.55
C TRP A 290 -14.04 -13.41 -4.69
N PRO A 291 -14.99 -13.20 -5.62
CA PRO A 291 -15.19 -14.08 -6.77
C PRO A 291 -14.05 -13.93 -7.79
N TYR A 292 -12.89 -14.43 -7.41
CA TYR A 292 -11.68 -14.46 -8.21
C TYR A 292 -11.36 -15.92 -8.54
N ASP A 293 -11.57 -16.29 -9.79
CA ASP A 293 -11.26 -17.64 -10.29
C ASP A 293 -9.90 -17.63 -10.99
N LYS A 294 -8.87 -18.04 -10.27
CA LYS A 294 -7.50 -18.17 -10.80
C LYS A 294 -7.38 -19.32 -11.80
N ALA A 295 -8.19 -20.39 -11.65
CA ALA A 295 -8.05 -21.63 -12.42
C ALA A 295 -8.92 -21.67 -13.68
N GLY A 296 -10.08 -21.02 -13.68
CA GLY A 296 -11.09 -21.13 -14.73
C GLY A 296 -11.21 -19.92 -15.65
N ASN A 297 -10.59 -18.81 -15.33
CA ASN A 297 -10.74 -17.59 -16.12
C ASN A 297 -9.79 -17.57 -17.32
N ALA A 298 -10.36 -17.34 -18.51
CA ALA A 298 -9.62 -16.83 -19.67
C ALA A 298 -8.77 -15.57 -19.35
N ASN A 299 -8.99 -14.98 -18.17
CA ASN A 299 -8.32 -13.80 -17.62
C ASN A 299 -7.00 -14.11 -16.90
N ASN A 300 -6.60 -15.36 -16.72
CA ASN A 300 -5.30 -15.73 -16.15
C ASN A 300 -4.13 -15.52 -17.12
N LYS A 301 -4.39 -14.83 -18.23
CA LYS A 301 -3.34 -14.45 -19.19
C LYS A 301 -2.55 -13.25 -18.66
N PRO A 302 -1.26 -13.19 -18.99
CA PRO A 302 -0.45 -12.00 -18.74
C PRO A 302 -1.16 -10.75 -19.25
N VAL A 303 -1.18 -9.71 -18.43
CA VAL A 303 -1.77 -8.42 -18.79
C VAL A 303 -0.76 -7.64 -19.63
N LYS A 304 -1.24 -7.02 -20.72
CA LYS A 304 -0.53 -6.01 -21.48
C LYS A 304 -1.44 -4.80 -21.65
N GLN A 305 -1.27 -3.78 -20.83
CA GLN A 305 -2.15 -2.61 -20.79
C GLN A 305 -1.38 -1.30 -20.82
N LEU A 306 -1.82 -0.39 -21.67
CA LEU A 306 -1.39 1.00 -21.74
C LEU A 306 -2.52 1.91 -21.30
N TRP A 307 -2.36 2.51 -20.12
CA TRP A 307 -3.32 3.45 -19.55
C TRP A 307 -2.89 4.87 -19.87
N THR A 308 -3.66 5.54 -20.73
CA THR A 308 -3.33 6.89 -21.19
C THR A 308 -4.00 7.95 -20.34
N THR A 309 -3.23 8.97 -19.97
CA THR A 309 -3.69 10.11 -19.18
C THR A 309 -2.91 11.39 -19.53
N ASN A 310 -3.35 12.53 -18.99
CA ASN A 310 -2.64 13.79 -19.18
C ASN A 310 -1.37 13.84 -18.29
N THR A 311 -0.30 13.26 -18.79
CA THR A 311 1.04 13.25 -18.19
C THR A 311 2.10 13.49 -19.26
N GLN A 312 3.32 13.87 -18.88
CA GLN A 312 4.46 14.05 -19.78
C GLN A 312 5.55 12.97 -19.61
N VAL A 313 5.31 12.02 -18.73
CA VAL A 313 6.28 10.97 -18.35
C VAL A 313 5.57 9.63 -18.31
N ASN A 314 6.36 8.56 -18.39
CA ASN A 314 5.87 7.19 -18.31
C ASN A 314 6.06 6.61 -16.92
N TYR A 315 5.22 5.66 -16.58
CA TYR A 315 5.30 4.84 -15.38
C TYR A 315 5.15 3.38 -15.81
N CYS A 316 6.28 2.70 -15.98
CA CYS A 316 6.31 1.31 -16.40
C CYS A 316 6.20 0.38 -15.20
N ALA A 317 5.45 -0.68 -15.31
CA ALA A 317 5.34 -1.72 -14.29
C ALA A 317 5.27 -3.11 -14.90
N ARG A 318 5.97 -4.05 -14.27
CA ARG A 318 5.96 -5.48 -14.59
C ARG A 318 5.66 -6.27 -13.35
N SER A 319 4.82 -7.30 -13.46
CA SER A 319 4.48 -8.20 -12.37
C SER A 319 4.55 -9.66 -12.80
N MET A 320 5.08 -10.51 -11.93
CA MET A 320 5.24 -11.95 -12.15
C MET A 320 4.71 -12.73 -10.95
N PRO A 321 3.99 -13.86 -11.16
CA PRO A 321 3.46 -14.66 -10.06
C PRO A 321 4.61 -15.31 -9.27
N THR A 322 4.49 -15.30 -7.95
CA THR A 322 5.44 -15.93 -7.04
C THR A 322 4.70 -16.61 -5.89
N VAL A 323 5.17 -16.46 -4.66
CA VAL A 323 4.71 -17.17 -3.48
C VAL A 323 4.18 -16.25 -2.40
N SER A 324 3.32 -16.76 -1.54
CA SER A 324 2.78 -16.07 -0.36
C SER A 324 3.83 -15.92 0.76
N SER A 325 3.52 -15.08 1.76
CA SER A 325 4.48 -14.68 2.81
C SER A 325 4.99 -15.80 3.70
N ALA A 326 4.23 -16.88 3.89
CA ALA A 326 4.65 -18.02 4.70
C ALA A 326 5.49 -19.07 3.93
N HIS A 327 5.67 -18.90 2.62
CA HIS A 327 6.46 -19.82 1.82
C HIS A 327 7.96 -19.67 2.12
N PRO A 328 8.74 -20.75 2.16
CA PRO A 328 10.19 -20.70 2.45
C PRO A 328 11.00 -19.78 1.52
N HIS A 329 10.58 -19.61 0.28
CA HIS A 329 11.25 -18.77 -0.71
C HIS A 329 10.89 -17.27 -0.62
N ALA A 330 9.88 -16.90 0.17
CA ALA A 330 9.43 -15.51 0.25
C ALA A 330 10.52 -14.54 0.73
N ALA A 331 11.33 -14.97 1.71
CA ALA A 331 12.43 -14.16 2.26
C ALA A 331 13.51 -13.88 1.19
N ALA A 332 13.91 -14.91 0.42
CA ALA A 332 14.89 -14.75 -0.65
C ALA A 332 14.36 -13.81 -1.75
N LEU A 333 13.08 -13.91 -2.14
CA LEU A 333 12.47 -13.00 -3.12
C LEU A 333 12.44 -11.54 -2.65
N VAL A 334 12.23 -11.30 -1.35
CA VAL A 334 12.32 -9.93 -0.80
C VAL A 334 13.74 -9.38 -0.94
N VAL A 335 14.76 -10.19 -0.64
CA VAL A 335 16.17 -9.79 -0.79
C VAL A 335 16.53 -9.58 -2.27
N VAL A 336 16.01 -10.41 -3.21
CA VAL A 336 16.17 -10.20 -4.67
C VAL A 336 15.74 -8.79 -5.05
N GLY A 337 14.60 -8.31 -4.54
CA GLY A 337 14.10 -6.97 -4.84
C GLY A 337 15.10 -5.86 -4.47
N GLU A 338 15.70 -5.95 -3.29
CA GLU A 338 16.68 -4.98 -2.84
C GLU A 338 18.01 -5.06 -3.60
N VAL A 339 18.48 -6.29 -3.89
CA VAL A 339 19.67 -6.52 -4.73
C VAL A 339 19.48 -5.92 -6.12
N LEU A 340 18.35 -6.17 -6.78
CA LEU A 340 18.06 -5.65 -8.11
C LEU A 340 17.93 -4.12 -8.11
N ARG A 341 17.27 -3.57 -7.09
CA ARG A 341 17.07 -2.13 -6.97
C ARG A 341 18.38 -1.37 -6.91
N ASN A 342 19.28 -1.77 -6.00
CA ASN A 342 20.51 -1.05 -5.73
C ASN A 342 21.65 -1.48 -6.65
N GLY A 343 21.78 -2.77 -6.97
CA GLY A 343 22.88 -3.30 -7.75
C GLY A 343 22.75 -3.08 -9.25
N TYR A 344 21.54 -2.92 -9.79
CA TYR A 344 21.34 -2.80 -11.23
C TYR A 344 20.37 -1.68 -11.63
N LEU A 345 19.13 -1.69 -11.15
CA LEU A 345 18.04 -0.83 -11.66
C LEU A 345 18.30 0.66 -11.41
N HIS A 346 18.90 1.01 -10.28
CA HIS A 346 19.26 2.38 -9.99
C HIS A 346 20.18 2.95 -11.07
N ARG A 347 21.21 2.22 -11.47
CA ARG A 347 22.15 2.65 -12.50
C ARG A 347 21.51 2.64 -13.90
N ALA A 348 20.89 1.52 -14.31
CA ALA A 348 20.39 1.34 -15.66
C ALA A 348 19.18 2.25 -15.95
N VAL A 349 18.19 2.26 -15.06
CA VAL A 349 16.91 2.96 -15.31
C VAL A 349 16.96 4.42 -14.88
N ARG A 350 17.60 4.73 -13.73
CA ARG A 350 17.65 6.11 -13.22
C ARG A 350 18.84 6.89 -13.80
N GLU A 351 20.08 6.44 -13.57
CA GLU A 351 21.27 7.24 -13.93
C GLU A 351 21.48 7.29 -15.43
N GLN A 352 21.39 6.16 -16.11
CA GLN A 352 21.59 6.06 -17.56
C GLN A 352 20.30 6.31 -18.33
N GLY A 353 19.18 5.82 -17.82
CA GLY A 353 17.87 5.92 -18.47
C GLY A 353 17.13 7.24 -18.24
N GLY A 354 17.49 7.99 -17.21
CA GLY A 354 16.90 9.30 -16.93
C GLY A 354 15.58 9.27 -16.16
N ALA A 355 15.10 8.11 -15.71
CA ALA A 355 13.95 8.01 -14.83
C ALA A 355 14.25 8.65 -13.46
N TYR A 356 13.23 9.22 -12.82
CA TYR A 356 13.41 9.77 -11.47
C TYR A 356 13.67 8.67 -10.42
N GLY A 357 13.13 7.47 -10.64
CA GLY A 357 13.35 6.31 -9.80
C GLY A 357 12.95 5.00 -10.46
N ALA A 358 13.48 3.92 -9.95
CA ALA A 358 13.10 2.56 -10.33
C ALA A 358 13.25 1.62 -9.13
N GLY A 359 12.59 0.48 -9.19
CA GLY A 359 12.73 -0.53 -8.16
C GLY A 359 12.14 -1.87 -8.55
N ALA A 360 12.46 -2.86 -7.71
CA ALA A 360 11.88 -4.18 -7.75
C ALA A 360 11.55 -4.65 -6.33
N GLY A 361 10.63 -5.59 -6.17
CA GLY A 361 10.32 -6.14 -4.87
C GLY A 361 9.23 -7.21 -4.87
N GLN A 362 9.27 -8.05 -3.87
CA GLN A 362 8.26 -9.05 -3.59
C GLN A 362 7.06 -8.43 -2.87
N ASP A 363 5.87 -8.62 -3.41
CA ASP A 363 4.62 -8.35 -2.71
C ASP A 363 4.09 -9.63 -2.07
N ASN A 364 4.40 -9.79 -0.81
CA ASN A 364 4.02 -10.97 -0.03
C ASN A 364 2.50 -11.09 0.23
N ASN A 365 1.73 -10.01 0.09
CA ASN A 365 0.28 -10.05 0.27
C ASN A 365 -0.43 -10.56 -0.99
N ASN A 366 0.19 -10.31 -2.16
CA ASN A 366 -0.38 -10.64 -3.46
C ASN A 366 0.38 -11.75 -4.19
N ALA A 367 1.36 -12.40 -3.54
CA ALA A 367 2.18 -13.48 -4.08
C ALA A 367 2.75 -13.14 -5.46
N CYS A 368 3.32 -11.96 -5.63
CA CYS A 368 3.92 -11.53 -6.89
C CYS A 368 5.20 -10.75 -6.70
N PHE A 369 6.11 -10.86 -7.68
CA PHE A 369 7.31 -10.02 -7.77
C PHE A 369 7.05 -8.90 -8.78
N ARG A 370 7.45 -7.68 -8.44
CA ARG A 370 7.13 -6.47 -9.19
C ARG A 370 8.36 -5.66 -9.51
N PHE A 371 8.38 -5.07 -10.72
CA PHE A 371 9.30 -4.02 -11.14
C PHE A 371 8.51 -2.77 -11.46
N TYR A 372 9.11 -1.60 -11.27
CA TYR A 372 8.52 -0.33 -11.67
C TYR A 372 9.57 0.72 -12.02
N SER A 373 9.17 1.67 -12.88
CA SER A 373 9.85 2.95 -13.04
C SER A 373 8.93 4.11 -12.65
N TYR A 374 9.53 5.23 -12.26
CA TYR A 374 8.83 6.41 -11.79
C TYR A 374 9.32 7.65 -12.53
N ARG A 375 8.37 8.35 -13.20
CA ARG A 375 8.66 9.52 -14.06
C ARG A 375 9.78 9.22 -15.05
N ASP A 376 9.53 8.22 -15.88
CA ASP A 376 10.48 7.68 -16.83
C ASP A 376 10.29 8.37 -18.20
N PRO A 377 11.35 8.88 -18.83
CA PRO A 377 11.27 9.37 -20.21
C PRO A 377 11.22 8.23 -21.24
N ARG A 378 11.59 7.01 -20.86
CA ARG A 378 11.64 5.81 -21.70
C ARG A 378 10.50 4.85 -21.37
N SER A 379 10.35 3.81 -22.17
CA SER A 379 9.34 2.79 -21.97
C SER A 379 9.83 1.40 -22.37
N ALA A 380 9.99 1.10 -23.65
CA ALA A 380 10.45 -0.19 -24.14
C ALA A 380 11.83 -0.59 -23.60
N GLU A 381 12.76 0.35 -23.57
CA GLU A 381 14.12 0.16 -23.03
C GLU A 381 14.09 -0.14 -21.53
N THR A 382 13.15 0.46 -20.80
CA THR A 382 12.98 0.20 -19.37
C THR A 382 12.52 -1.24 -19.10
N PHE A 383 11.62 -1.78 -19.93
CA PHE A 383 11.24 -3.19 -19.85
C PHE A 383 12.41 -4.13 -20.23
N ALA A 384 13.26 -3.70 -21.16
CA ALA A 384 14.51 -4.43 -21.47
C ALA A 384 15.46 -4.40 -20.27
N ASP A 385 15.63 -3.25 -19.58
CA ASP A 385 16.44 -3.13 -18.37
C ASP A 385 15.91 -4.03 -17.23
N PHE A 386 14.57 -4.15 -17.06
CA PHE A 386 13.98 -5.09 -16.10
C PHE A 386 14.41 -6.54 -16.40
N SER A 387 14.38 -6.93 -17.67
CA SER A 387 14.80 -8.27 -18.08
C SER A 387 16.33 -8.47 -17.90
N ALA A 388 17.14 -7.50 -18.34
CA ALA A 388 18.59 -7.56 -18.21
C ALA A 388 19.07 -7.61 -16.75
N SER A 389 18.29 -7.04 -15.82
CA SER A 389 18.57 -7.14 -14.38
C SER A 389 18.50 -8.58 -13.86
N LEU A 390 17.65 -9.44 -14.46
CA LEU A 390 17.58 -10.87 -14.13
C LEU A 390 18.79 -11.64 -14.68
N ASP A 391 19.32 -11.26 -15.85
CA ASP A 391 20.57 -11.82 -16.37
C ASP A 391 21.75 -11.44 -15.48
N TRP A 392 21.78 -10.15 -15.05
CA TRP A 392 22.84 -9.65 -14.16
C TRP A 392 22.88 -10.40 -12.83
N ILE A 393 21.74 -10.62 -12.16
CA ILE A 393 21.69 -11.30 -10.85
C ILE A 393 22.10 -12.78 -10.96
N LEU A 394 21.95 -13.40 -12.13
CA LEU A 394 22.37 -14.78 -12.40
C LEU A 394 23.84 -14.90 -12.83
N SER A 395 24.48 -13.78 -13.19
CA SER A 395 25.88 -13.72 -13.63
C SER A 395 26.89 -13.72 -12.47
N ASP A 396 28.17 -13.77 -12.80
CA ASP A 396 29.27 -13.64 -11.83
C ASP A 396 29.51 -12.19 -11.36
N GLN A 397 28.78 -11.22 -11.92
CA GLN A 397 28.83 -9.81 -11.48
C GLN A 397 28.12 -9.59 -10.13
N LEU A 398 27.23 -10.51 -9.74
CA LEU A 398 26.62 -10.50 -8.41
C LEU A 398 27.65 -10.98 -7.39
N LEU A 399 28.09 -10.08 -6.52
CA LEU A 399 29.07 -10.33 -5.47
C LEU A 399 28.38 -10.53 -4.10
N GLN A 400 29.11 -11.15 -3.15
CA GLN A 400 28.66 -11.32 -1.77
C GLN A 400 28.32 -9.99 -1.10
N GLN A 401 29.08 -8.92 -1.41
CA GLN A 401 28.82 -7.58 -0.89
C GLN A 401 27.41 -7.07 -1.25
N HIS A 402 26.94 -7.26 -2.49
CA HIS A 402 25.58 -6.85 -2.88
C HIS A 402 24.50 -7.56 -2.06
N LEU A 403 24.74 -8.82 -1.71
CA LEU A 403 23.83 -9.58 -0.85
C LEU A 403 23.84 -9.04 0.58
N GLU A 404 25.02 -8.77 1.14
CA GLU A 404 25.12 -8.21 2.51
C GLU A 404 24.41 -6.87 2.61
N GLU A 405 24.68 -5.95 1.70
CA GLU A 405 24.03 -4.64 1.63
C GLU A 405 22.49 -4.76 1.51
N ALA A 406 22.03 -5.70 0.67
CA ALA A 406 20.60 -5.93 0.47
C ALA A 406 19.93 -6.49 1.74
N VAL A 407 20.55 -7.47 2.40
CA VAL A 407 20.01 -8.04 3.65
C VAL A 407 19.95 -6.96 4.74
N LEU A 408 21.01 -6.15 4.89
CA LEU A 408 21.02 -5.03 5.82
C LEU A 408 19.93 -4.00 5.50
N GLY A 409 19.76 -3.66 4.23
CA GLY A 409 18.71 -2.74 3.77
C GLY A 409 17.29 -3.24 4.06
N VAL A 410 17.03 -4.53 3.79
CA VAL A 410 15.73 -5.17 4.09
C VAL A 410 15.47 -5.19 5.59
N ILE A 411 16.43 -5.62 6.40
CA ILE A 411 16.28 -5.66 7.87
C ILE A 411 16.12 -4.25 8.44
N GLY A 412 16.92 -3.28 7.97
CA GLY A 412 16.77 -1.87 8.38
C GLY A 412 15.38 -1.32 8.09
N SER A 413 14.76 -1.74 6.99
CA SER A 413 13.39 -1.37 6.65
C SER A 413 12.35 -2.07 7.53
N LEU A 414 12.55 -3.35 7.86
CA LEU A 414 11.66 -4.12 8.74
C LEU A 414 11.72 -3.67 10.20
N ASP A 415 12.91 -3.35 10.68
CA ASP A 415 13.18 -2.97 12.06
C ASP A 415 13.12 -1.46 12.28
N LYS A 416 12.78 -0.68 11.23
CA LYS A 416 12.69 0.78 11.33
C LYS A 416 11.78 1.19 12.47
N PRO A 417 12.30 1.98 13.45
CA PRO A 417 11.50 2.44 14.57
C PRO A 417 10.33 3.32 14.10
N GLY A 418 9.16 3.05 14.65
CA GLY A 418 7.97 3.86 14.48
C GLY A 418 7.67 4.71 15.73
N SER A 419 6.56 5.45 15.71
CA SER A 419 6.04 6.02 16.95
C SER A 419 5.50 4.90 17.84
N PRO A 420 5.56 5.02 19.19
CA PRO A 420 5.08 3.97 20.09
C PRO A 420 3.64 3.51 19.80
N ALA A 421 2.75 4.45 19.47
CA ALA A 421 1.37 4.13 19.08
C ALA A 421 1.30 3.47 17.70
N GLY A 422 2.12 3.92 16.75
CA GLY A 422 2.18 3.33 15.41
C GLY A 422 2.65 1.88 15.45
N GLU A 423 3.69 1.56 16.21
CA GLU A 423 4.18 0.19 16.38
C GLU A 423 3.13 -0.73 17.02
N ALA A 424 2.43 -0.26 18.06
CA ALA A 424 1.37 -1.02 18.72
C ALA A 424 0.20 -1.31 17.76
N LEU A 425 -0.28 -0.30 17.03
CA LEU A 425 -1.34 -0.47 16.03
C LEU A 425 -0.90 -1.37 14.86
N GLN A 426 0.34 -1.25 14.41
CA GLN A 426 0.88 -2.12 13.37
C GLN A 426 1.00 -3.57 13.83
N ALA A 427 1.42 -3.80 15.09
CA ALA A 427 1.46 -5.14 15.68
C ALA A 427 0.04 -5.75 15.74
N TYR A 428 -0.94 -4.97 16.17
CA TYR A 428 -2.34 -5.39 16.16
C TYR A 428 -2.84 -5.71 14.74
N GLN A 429 -2.63 -4.81 13.77
CA GLN A 429 -3.05 -5.00 12.38
C GLN A 429 -2.39 -6.24 11.75
N ASN A 430 -1.11 -6.48 12.01
CA ASN A 430 -0.45 -7.69 11.55
C ASN A 430 -1.07 -8.96 12.14
N GLN A 431 -1.35 -8.96 13.44
CA GLN A 431 -2.01 -10.08 14.10
C GLN A 431 -3.43 -10.31 13.57
N LEU A 432 -4.19 -9.24 13.34
CA LEU A 432 -5.54 -9.27 12.75
C LEU A 432 -5.56 -9.99 11.40
N HIS A 433 -4.52 -9.79 10.58
CA HIS A 433 -4.34 -10.43 9.28
C HIS A 433 -3.48 -11.72 9.34
N GLY A 434 -3.39 -12.38 10.50
CA GLY A 434 -2.69 -13.66 10.65
C GLY A 434 -1.16 -13.59 10.64
N ARG A 435 -0.56 -12.40 10.55
CA ARG A 435 0.90 -12.22 10.63
C ARG A 435 1.32 -12.13 12.10
N THR A 436 1.27 -13.29 12.75
CA THR A 436 1.61 -13.41 14.18
C THR A 436 3.06 -13.00 14.48
N PRO A 437 3.38 -12.61 15.73
CA PRO A 437 4.76 -12.34 16.13
C PRO A 437 5.72 -13.49 15.78
N LYS A 438 5.29 -14.74 15.94
CA LYS A 438 6.07 -15.93 15.59
C LYS A 438 6.41 -15.98 14.10
N LEU A 439 5.42 -15.75 13.22
CA LEU A 439 5.64 -15.73 11.75
C LEU A 439 6.56 -14.58 11.35
N ARG A 440 6.39 -13.40 11.94
CA ARG A 440 7.24 -12.24 11.67
C ARG A 440 8.70 -12.49 12.08
N GLN A 441 8.94 -13.08 13.27
CA GLN A 441 10.28 -13.45 13.71
C GLN A 441 10.90 -14.52 12.81
N ALA A 442 10.14 -15.55 12.42
CA ALA A 442 10.62 -16.59 11.51
C ALA A 442 10.97 -16.01 10.13
N PHE A 443 10.16 -15.10 9.60
CA PHE A 443 10.41 -14.42 8.33
C PHE A 443 11.67 -13.56 8.39
N ARG A 444 11.85 -12.80 9.48
CA ARG A 444 13.06 -12.00 9.72
C ARG A 444 14.32 -12.88 9.81
N ALA A 445 14.25 -13.99 10.53
CA ALA A 445 15.35 -14.96 10.61
C ALA A 445 15.67 -15.58 9.24
N ALA A 446 14.64 -15.87 8.44
CA ALA A 446 14.84 -16.38 7.07
C ALA A 446 15.54 -15.35 6.17
N ILE A 447 15.26 -14.04 6.29
CA ILE A 447 15.96 -12.98 5.55
C ILE A 447 17.45 -12.95 5.94
N LEU A 448 17.77 -13.02 7.24
CA LEU A 448 19.16 -13.05 7.72
C LEU A 448 19.94 -14.28 7.22
N ALA A 449 19.25 -15.37 6.94
CA ALA A 449 19.84 -16.63 6.46
C ALA A 449 19.96 -16.72 4.92
N VAL A 450 19.51 -15.72 4.15
CA VAL A 450 19.59 -15.74 2.69
C VAL A 450 21.05 -15.76 2.24
N ASP A 451 21.36 -16.65 1.29
CA ASP A 451 22.66 -16.77 0.63
C ASP A 451 22.54 -16.62 -0.89
N LEU A 452 23.68 -16.49 -1.59
CA LEU A 452 23.71 -16.33 -3.06
C LEU A 452 23.08 -17.53 -3.80
N PRO A 453 23.33 -18.79 -3.41
CA PRO A 453 22.65 -19.93 -4.04
C PRO A 453 21.14 -19.87 -3.96
N SER A 454 20.56 -19.60 -2.78
CA SER A 454 19.10 -19.50 -2.60
C SER A 454 18.51 -18.33 -3.36
N LEU A 455 19.22 -17.20 -3.42
CA LEU A 455 18.83 -16.02 -4.19
C LEU A 455 18.76 -16.34 -5.71
N ARG A 456 19.82 -16.95 -6.27
CA ARG A 456 19.81 -17.38 -7.67
C ARG A 456 18.76 -18.43 -7.97
N GLN A 457 18.51 -19.34 -7.03
CA GLN A 457 17.49 -20.37 -7.16
C GLN A 457 16.09 -19.77 -7.33
N VAL A 458 15.69 -18.83 -6.46
CA VAL A 458 14.35 -18.23 -6.55
C VAL A 458 14.17 -17.39 -7.81
N VAL A 459 15.23 -16.71 -8.29
CA VAL A 459 15.19 -15.99 -9.56
C VAL A 459 14.92 -16.94 -10.73
N LYS A 460 15.67 -18.05 -10.81
CA LYS A 460 15.45 -19.08 -11.85
C LYS A 460 14.07 -19.71 -11.76
N THR A 461 13.59 -19.99 -10.54
CA THR A 461 12.32 -20.68 -10.34
C THR A 461 11.10 -19.84 -10.67
N TYR A 462 11.14 -18.54 -10.35
CA TYR A 462 9.93 -17.70 -10.38
C TYR A 462 9.97 -16.55 -11.36
N LEU A 463 11.17 -16.07 -11.76
CA LEU A 463 11.26 -14.81 -12.49
C LEU A 463 11.84 -14.97 -13.91
N TYR A 464 12.83 -15.82 -14.10
CA TYR A 464 13.62 -15.84 -15.34
C TYR A 464 12.81 -16.30 -16.55
N ASP A 465 12.05 -17.39 -16.41
CA ASP A 465 11.21 -17.95 -17.48
C ASP A 465 9.71 -17.61 -17.32
N ALA A 466 9.38 -16.73 -16.36
CA ALA A 466 8.00 -16.34 -16.12
C ALA A 466 7.45 -15.48 -17.26
N GLN A 467 6.19 -15.68 -17.61
CA GLN A 467 5.47 -14.77 -18.49
C GLN A 467 4.99 -13.55 -17.68
N PRO A 468 5.56 -12.36 -17.90
CA PRO A 468 5.21 -11.19 -17.12
C PRO A 468 3.89 -10.57 -17.56
N SER A 469 3.22 -9.92 -16.63
CA SER A 469 2.18 -8.93 -16.90
C SER A 469 2.82 -7.55 -16.90
N ASP A 470 2.60 -6.79 -17.97
CA ASP A 470 3.14 -5.45 -18.15
C ASP A 470 2.01 -4.41 -18.23
N ALA A 471 2.15 -3.32 -17.49
CA ALA A 471 1.26 -2.18 -17.58
C ALA A 471 2.04 -0.86 -17.55
N VAL A 472 1.53 0.11 -18.29
CA VAL A 472 2.14 1.44 -18.35
C VAL A 472 1.05 2.50 -18.12
N VAL A 473 1.36 3.53 -17.34
CA VAL A 473 0.60 4.77 -17.30
C VAL A 473 1.42 5.83 -18.01
N ALA A 474 0.87 6.46 -19.07
CA ALA A 474 1.65 7.28 -19.99
C ALA A 474 0.81 8.35 -20.71
N PRO A 475 1.44 9.29 -21.45
CA PRO A 475 0.72 10.18 -22.35
C PRO A 475 0.12 9.40 -23.53
N VAL A 476 -0.95 9.94 -24.13
CA VAL A 476 -1.67 9.32 -25.27
C VAL A 476 -0.72 9.02 -26.43
N ALA A 477 0.26 9.87 -26.70
CA ALA A 477 1.22 9.70 -27.80
C ALA A 477 1.98 8.37 -27.77
N LEU A 478 2.17 7.78 -26.59
CA LEU A 478 2.88 6.49 -26.44
C LEU A 478 2.16 5.34 -27.15
N SER A 479 0.84 5.42 -27.33
CA SER A 479 0.04 4.39 -28.01
C SER A 479 0.36 4.22 -29.51
N GLU A 480 1.06 5.17 -30.10
CA GLU A 480 1.49 5.11 -31.51
C GLU A 480 2.83 4.36 -31.71
N GLU A 481 3.54 4.07 -30.62
CA GLU A 481 4.81 3.34 -30.70
C GLU A 481 4.61 1.84 -31.00
N ALA A 482 5.42 1.30 -31.90
CA ALA A 482 5.32 -0.09 -32.34
C ALA A 482 5.45 -1.12 -31.20
N TYR A 483 6.18 -0.80 -30.15
CA TYR A 483 6.32 -1.65 -28.96
C TYR A 483 4.97 -1.94 -28.29
N PHE A 484 4.02 -0.99 -28.33
CA PHE A 484 2.72 -1.10 -27.66
C PHE A 484 1.60 -1.64 -28.58
N ALA A 485 1.93 -2.11 -29.78
CA ALA A 485 0.93 -2.59 -30.74
C ALA A 485 0.07 -3.76 -30.23
N ASP A 486 0.57 -4.54 -29.28
CA ASP A 486 -0.14 -5.67 -28.65
C ASP A 486 -0.71 -5.32 -27.26
N PHE A 487 -0.60 -4.07 -26.82
CA PHE A 487 -1.18 -3.61 -25.57
C PHE A 487 -2.62 -3.15 -25.76
N THR A 488 -3.48 -3.46 -24.80
CA THR A 488 -4.82 -2.88 -24.72
C THR A 488 -4.70 -1.44 -24.22
N VAL A 489 -5.09 -0.48 -25.08
CA VAL A 489 -5.06 0.95 -24.73
C VAL A 489 -6.36 1.35 -24.04
N ILE A 490 -6.25 1.99 -22.87
CA ILE A 490 -7.38 2.42 -22.03
C ILE A 490 -7.11 3.87 -21.60
N ASN A 491 -8.09 4.75 -21.81
CA ASN A 491 -8.01 6.16 -21.41
C ASN A 491 -8.61 6.37 -20.01
N VAL A 492 -7.94 7.17 -19.15
CA VAL A 492 -8.33 7.42 -17.77
C VAL A 492 -8.19 8.89 -17.35
#